data_26ad0c7f7e99adaae543cc5c51dc73c8
#
_entry.id   26ad0c7f7e99adaae543cc5c51dc73c8
#
_cell.length_a   1.000
_cell.length_b   1.000
_cell.length_c   1.000
_cell.angle_alpha   90.00
_cell.angle_beta   90.00
_cell.angle_gamma   90.00
#
_symmetry.space_group_name_H-M   'P 1'
#
loop_
_entity.id
_entity.type
_entity.pdbx_description
1 polymer ?
#
loop_
_entity_poly.entity_id
_entity_poly.type
_entity_poly.pdbx_seq_one_letter_code
_entity_poly.pdbx_strand_id
1 'polypeptide(L)'
;MSTVHLLKQTLMSAKSIASGDPETSTSGEYFASLIGRLQIADEIKPKIKTFSSGTAALRAIANGEGDIAVGVVSAAIEPGTELAGVLPAQAKKFNSYAVGILTSSNQVEAAKALASFITSPTSIAVMKSKGFDAP
;
A
#
# COMPACT_ATOMS: atom_id res chain seq x y z
N MET A 1 -3.29 -12.32 -8.09
CA MET A 1 -1.98 -12.26 -8.79
C MET A 1 -0.99 -13.18 -8.07
N SER A 2 -0.84 -14.43 -8.52
CA SER A 2 -0.20 -15.49 -7.71
C SER A 2 1.30 -15.69 -8.00
N THR A 3 1.83 -15.17 -9.10
CA THR A 3 3.24 -15.38 -9.50
C THR A 3 3.91 -14.07 -9.91
N VAL A 4 5.24 -14.02 -9.78
CA VAL A 4 6.06 -12.90 -10.25
C VAL A 4 5.93 -12.70 -11.76
N HIS A 5 5.80 -13.79 -12.52
CA HIS A 5 5.62 -13.72 -13.97
C HIS A 5 4.32 -12.99 -14.34
N LEU A 6 3.21 -13.37 -13.70
CA LEU A 6 1.92 -12.71 -13.93
C LEU A 6 1.95 -11.23 -13.51
N LEU A 7 2.63 -10.90 -12.40
CA LEU A 7 2.83 -9.51 -12.00
C LEU A 7 3.58 -8.70 -13.07
N LYS A 8 4.67 -9.25 -13.61
CA LYS A 8 5.40 -8.61 -14.71
C LYS A 8 4.52 -8.37 -15.93
N GLN A 9 3.80 -9.41 -16.37
CA GLN A 9 2.89 -9.30 -17.52
C GLN A 9 1.82 -8.22 -17.29
N THR A 10 1.20 -8.19 -16.10
CA THR A 10 0.18 -7.19 -15.77
C THR A 10 0.74 -5.77 -15.83
N LEU A 11 1.92 -5.53 -15.23
CA LEU A 11 2.55 -4.20 -15.25
C LEU A 11 2.98 -3.79 -16.67
N MET A 12 3.50 -4.73 -17.45
CA MET A 12 3.93 -4.44 -18.83
C MET A 12 2.76 -4.19 -19.78
N SER A 13 1.60 -4.84 -19.57
CA SER A 13 0.40 -4.66 -20.42
C SER A 13 -0.40 -3.41 -20.07
N ALA A 14 -0.24 -2.85 -18.86
CA ALA A 14 -0.92 -1.63 -18.47
C ALA A 14 -0.52 -0.44 -19.39
N LYS A 15 -1.48 0.42 -19.74
CA LYS A 15 -1.22 1.67 -20.46
C LYS A 15 -0.69 2.75 -19.53
N SER A 16 -1.17 2.76 -18.29
CA SER A 16 -0.74 3.69 -17.25
C SER A 16 -0.77 3.05 -15.86
N ILE A 17 0.21 3.40 -15.04
CA ILE A 17 0.39 2.88 -13.69
C ILE A 17 0.47 4.06 -12.73
N ALA A 18 -0.46 4.16 -11.78
CA ALA A 18 -0.41 5.14 -10.71
C ALA A 18 0.39 4.58 -9.52
N SER A 19 1.30 5.36 -8.98
CA SER A 19 2.12 5.01 -7.82
C SER A 19 2.32 6.21 -6.91
N GLY A 20 2.60 5.98 -5.63
CA GLY A 20 3.15 7.03 -4.79
C GLY A 20 4.52 7.48 -5.32
N ASP A 21 4.88 8.72 -5.03
CA ASP A 21 6.19 9.26 -5.34
C ASP A 21 7.27 8.52 -4.53
N PRO A 22 8.33 8.00 -5.16
CA PRO A 22 9.37 7.24 -4.47
C PRO A 22 10.17 8.07 -3.44
N GLU A 23 10.19 9.39 -3.56
CA GLU A 23 10.91 10.27 -2.62
C GLU A 23 10.09 10.59 -1.36
N THR A 24 8.76 10.53 -1.46
CA THR A 24 7.87 10.98 -0.37
C THR A 24 6.92 9.91 0.15
N SER A 25 6.85 8.76 -0.51
CA SER A 25 5.92 7.68 -0.18
C SER A 25 6.63 6.33 -0.04
N THR A 26 6.43 5.65 1.10
CA THR A 26 6.98 4.30 1.33
C THR A 26 6.50 3.26 0.32
N SER A 27 5.27 3.40 -0.19
CA SER A 27 4.76 2.52 -1.25
C SER A 27 5.39 2.83 -2.60
N GLY A 28 5.68 4.10 -2.89
CA GLY A 28 6.39 4.53 -4.09
C GLY A 28 7.84 4.07 -4.09
N GLU A 29 8.56 4.29 -3.00
CA GLU A 29 9.93 3.77 -2.81
C GLU A 29 9.99 2.26 -3.04
N TYR A 30 9.06 1.53 -2.40
CA TYR A 30 9.00 0.09 -2.58
C TYR A 30 8.71 -0.32 -4.02
N PHE A 31 7.76 0.34 -4.68
CA PHE A 31 7.42 0.03 -6.08
C PHE A 31 8.61 0.28 -7.01
N ALA A 32 9.31 1.41 -6.86
CA ALA A 32 10.52 1.70 -7.62
C ALA A 32 11.61 0.62 -7.43
N SER A 33 11.84 0.18 -6.19
CA SER A 33 12.74 -0.94 -5.89
C SER A 33 12.27 -2.25 -6.52
N LEU A 34 10.98 -2.54 -6.47
CA LEU A 34 10.38 -3.78 -7.00
C LEU A 34 10.58 -3.88 -8.52
N ILE A 35 10.27 -2.84 -9.27
CA ILE A 35 10.42 -2.85 -10.73
C ILE A 35 11.88 -2.97 -11.18
N GLY A 36 12.81 -2.43 -10.39
CA GLY A 36 14.24 -2.62 -10.59
C GLY A 36 14.63 -4.09 -10.41
N ARG A 37 14.22 -4.73 -9.31
CA ARG A 37 14.45 -6.17 -9.06
C ARG A 37 13.80 -7.08 -10.10
N LEU A 38 12.66 -6.67 -10.65
CA LEU A 38 11.99 -7.37 -11.73
C LEU A 38 12.62 -7.13 -13.11
N GLN A 39 13.58 -6.21 -13.21
CA GLN A 39 14.24 -5.84 -14.46
C GLN A 39 13.25 -5.37 -15.55
N ILE A 40 12.24 -4.59 -15.17
CA ILE A 40 11.25 -4.01 -16.08
C ILE A 40 11.16 -2.49 -15.94
N ALA A 41 12.06 -1.88 -15.18
CA ALA A 41 11.97 -0.46 -14.85
C ALA A 41 11.99 0.42 -16.11
N ASP A 42 12.86 0.14 -17.07
CA ASP A 42 12.99 0.96 -18.27
C ASP A 42 11.76 0.88 -19.18
N GLU A 43 11.09 -0.29 -19.19
CA GLU A 43 9.89 -0.51 -20.00
C GLU A 43 8.64 0.16 -19.42
N ILE A 44 8.54 0.22 -18.09
CA ILE A 44 7.30 0.71 -17.44
C ILE A 44 7.42 2.13 -16.89
N LYS A 45 8.63 2.67 -16.63
CA LYS A 45 8.84 4.06 -16.20
C LYS A 45 8.05 5.09 -17.02
N PRO A 46 8.04 5.02 -18.37
CA PRO A 46 7.26 5.98 -19.16
C PRO A 46 5.76 5.94 -18.94
N LYS A 47 5.24 4.86 -18.34
CA LYS A 47 3.81 4.65 -18.05
C LYS A 47 3.45 5.03 -16.61
N ILE A 48 4.43 5.31 -15.75
CA ILE A 48 4.21 5.60 -14.34
C ILE A 48 3.82 7.07 -14.17
N LYS A 49 2.68 7.30 -13.50
CA LYS A 49 2.28 8.59 -12.96
C LYS A 49 2.47 8.57 -11.45
N THR A 50 3.24 9.51 -10.93
CA THR A 50 3.51 9.62 -9.49
C THR A 50 2.56 10.59 -8.81
N PHE A 51 2.16 10.25 -7.58
CA PHE A 51 1.27 11.01 -6.72
C PHE A 51 1.89 11.16 -5.33
N SER A 52 1.46 12.14 -4.57
CA SER A 52 2.01 12.43 -3.24
C SER A 52 1.94 11.25 -2.24
N SER A 53 1.09 10.26 -2.48
CA SER A 53 0.96 9.05 -1.67
C SER A 53 0.34 7.90 -2.46
N GLY A 54 0.47 6.66 -1.95
CA GLY A 54 -0.23 5.51 -2.51
C GLY A 54 -1.76 5.65 -2.49
N THR A 55 -2.32 6.31 -1.47
CA THR A 55 -3.76 6.59 -1.41
C THR A 55 -4.18 7.59 -2.49
N ALA A 56 -3.38 8.62 -2.74
CA ALA A 56 -3.63 9.57 -3.82
C ALA A 56 -3.59 8.89 -5.20
N ALA A 57 -2.65 7.95 -5.39
CA ALA A 57 -2.58 7.14 -6.60
C ALA A 57 -3.84 6.27 -6.82
N LEU A 58 -4.36 5.65 -5.74
CA LEU A 58 -5.60 4.86 -5.82
C LEU A 58 -6.81 5.73 -6.17
N ARG A 59 -6.93 6.92 -5.58
CA ARG A 59 -8.00 7.87 -5.93
C ARG A 59 -7.94 8.34 -7.37
N ALA A 60 -6.74 8.54 -7.90
CA ALA A 60 -6.57 8.89 -9.32
C ALA A 60 -7.13 7.79 -10.23
N ILE A 61 -6.92 6.50 -9.89
CA ILE A 61 -7.53 5.38 -10.64
C ILE A 61 -9.06 5.39 -10.50
N ALA A 62 -9.60 5.61 -9.29
CA ALA A 62 -11.04 5.73 -9.08
C ALA A 62 -11.67 6.85 -9.94
N ASN A 63 -10.92 7.91 -10.22
CA ASN A 63 -11.32 9.02 -11.08
C ASN A 63 -11.07 8.78 -12.59
N GLY A 64 -10.57 7.60 -12.97
CA GLY A 64 -10.29 7.26 -14.37
C GLY A 64 -8.97 7.81 -14.92
N GLU A 65 -8.05 8.24 -14.07
CA GLU A 65 -6.77 8.83 -14.48
C GLU A 65 -5.69 7.80 -14.88
N GLY A 66 -6.03 6.52 -14.86
CA GLY A 66 -5.13 5.44 -15.25
C GLY A 66 -5.76 4.05 -15.15
N ASP A 67 -5.00 3.02 -15.53
CA ASP A 67 -5.50 1.64 -15.60
C ASP A 67 -5.31 0.87 -14.30
N ILE A 68 -4.15 1.04 -13.65
CA ILE A 68 -3.78 0.26 -12.45
C ILE A 68 -3.03 1.14 -11.45
N ALA A 69 -3.26 0.92 -10.16
CA ALA A 69 -2.47 1.52 -9.10
C ALA A 69 -1.73 0.46 -8.29
N VAL A 70 -0.56 0.83 -7.78
CA VAL A 70 0.21 0.03 -6.83
C VAL A 70 0.25 0.76 -5.49
N GLY A 71 -0.26 0.10 -4.46
CA GLY A 71 -0.40 0.71 -3.14
C GLY A 71 -0.48 -0.33 -2.02
N VAL A 72 -0.88 0.12 -0.84
CA VAL A 72 -1.06 -0.71 0.34
C VAL A 72 -2.47 -1.30 0.34
N VAL A 73 -2.63 -2.59 0.65
CA VAL A 73 -3.93 -3.28 0.60
C VAL A 73 -5.00 -2.59 1.43
N SER A 74 -4.65 -2.09 2.63
CA SER A 74 -5.59 -1.38 3.50
C SER A 74 -6.13 -0.07 2.90
N ALA A 75 -5.42 0.50 1.93
CA ALA A 75 -5.86 1.68 1.18
C ALA A 75 -6.55 1.32 -0.15
N ALA A 76 -6.46 0.06 -0.59
CA ALA A 76 -7.02 -0.39 -1.87
C ALA A 76 -8.56 -0.56 -1.86
N ILE A 77 -9.20 -0.31 -0.71
CA ILE A 77 -10.67 -0.36 -0.56
C ILE A 77 -11.22 1.07 -0.70
N GLU A 78 -10.91 1.72 -1.81
CA GLU A 78 -11.52 3.00 -2.18
C GLU A 78 -12.73 2.74 -3.09
N PRO A 79 -13.85 3.46 -2.92
CA PRO A 79 -14.99 3.37 -3.83
C PRO A 79 -14.56 3.65 -5.28
N GLY A 80 -15.01 2.82 -6.20
CA GLY A 80 -14.64 2.94 -7.63
C GLY A 80 -13.37 2.21 -8.03
N THR A 81 -12.72 1.47 -7.10
CA THR A 81 -11.58 0.61 -7.40
C THR A 81 -11.88 -0.85 -7.07
N GLU A 82 -11.24 -1.75 -7.80
CA GLU A 82 -11.27 -3.19 -7.53
C GLU A 82 -9.86 -3.69 -7.24
N LEU A 83 -9.72 -4.54 -6.22
CA LEU A 83 -8.45 -5.17 -5.90
C LEU A 83 -8.12 -6.27 -6.92
N ALA A 84 -7.28 -5.98 -7.89
CA ALA A 84 -6.80 -6.93 -8.89
C ALA A 84 -6.02 -8.11 -8.27
N GLY A 85 -5.50 -7.96 -7.07
CA GLY A 85 -4.85 -8.98 -6.28
C GLY A 85 -3.71 -8.45 -5.42
N VAL A 86 -3.26 -9.27 -4.48
CA VAL A 86 -2.08 -9.00 -3.66
C VAL A 86 -0.81 -9.42 -4.39
N LEU A 87 0.30 -8.76 -4.09
CA LEU A 87 1.59 -9.12 -4.66
C LEU A 87 1.98 -10.57 -4.28
N PRO A 88 2.64 -11.30 -5.17
CA PRO A 88 3.13 -12.65 -4.86
C PRO A 88 4.13 -12.62 -3.71
N ALA A 89 4.28 -13.73 -2.99
CA ALA A 89 5.07 -13.82 -1.75
C ALA A 89 6.50 -13.24 -1.91
N GLN A 90 7.14 -13.49 -3.04
CA GLN A 90 8.50 -13.00 -3.35
C GLN A 90 8.56 -11.48 -3.58
N ALA A 91 7.42 -10.85 -3.85
CA ALA A 91 7.27 -9.42 -4.07
C ALA A 91 6.45 -8.73 -2.95
N LYS A 92 6.10 -9.41 -1.88
CA LYS A 92 5.43 -8.80 -0.73
C LYS A 92 6.41 -7.99 0.12
N LYS A 93 5.94 -6.85 0.61
CA LYS A 93 6.56 -6.12 1.72
C LYS A 93 5.44 -5.79 2.71
N PHE A 94 5.71 -5.98 3.98
CA PHE A 94 4.82 -5.58 5.06
C PHE A 94 5.30 -4.27 5.67
N ASN A 95 4.37 -3.37 5.95
CA ASN A 95 4.60 -2.22 6.80
C ASN A 95 4.12 -2.57 8.21
N SER A 96 5.02 -2.56 9.18
CA SER A 96 4.66 -2.74 10.57
C SER A 96 4.36 -1.39 11.21
N TYR A 97 3.24 -1.31 11.91
CA TYR A 97 2.85 -0.14 12.69
C TYR A 97 3.05 -0.43 14.16
N ALA A 98 3.59 0.52 14.88
CA ALA A 98 3.75 0.46 16.33
C ALA A 98 3.13 1.69 16.98
N VAL A 99 2.60 1.54 18.17
CA VAL A 99 2.16 2.64 19.02
C VAL A 99 3.16 2.83 20.15
N GLY A 100 3.53 4.08 20.41
CA GLY A 100 4.41 4.46 21.52
C GLY A 100 3.78 5.60 22.33
N ILE A 101 4.13 5.68 23.61
CA ILE A 101 3.73 6.77 24.50
C ILE A 101 4.95 7.62 24.79
N LEU A 102 4.84 8.94 24.55
CA LEU A 102 5.92 9.86 24.84
C LEU A 102 6.20 9.90 26.36
N THR A 103 7.47 9.87 26.73
CA THR A 103 7.90 9.95 28.14
C THR A 103 7.50 11.28 28.80
N SER A 104 7.37 12.35 28.01
CA SER A 104 6.90 13.67 28.44
C SER A 104 5.38 13.84 28.46
N SER A 105 4.62 12.77 28.16
CA SER A 105 3.15 12.87 28.13
C SER A 105 2.59 13.12 29.52
N ASN A 106 1.67 14.05 29.63
CA ASN A 106 0.87 14.30 30.83
C ASN A 106 -0.47 13.51 30.82
N GLN A 107 -0.69 12.67 29.79
CA GLN A 107 -1.92 11.88 29.57
C GLN A 107 -1.59 10.37 29.46
N VAL A 108 -0.66 9.87 30.26
CA VAL A 108 -0.12 8.50 30.13
C VAL A 108 -1.23 7.44 30.25
N GLU A 109 -2.16 7.58 31.19
CA GLU A 109 -3.23 6.60 31.38
C GLU A 109 -4.24 6.58 30.22
N ALA A 110 -4.58 7.73 29.68
CA ALA A 110 -5.42 7.83 28.47
C ALA A 110 -4.70 7.20 27.25
N ALA A 111 -3.39 7.44 27.12
CA ALA A 111 -2.60 6.86 26.03
C ALA A 111 -2.50 5.33 26.15
N LYS A 112 -2.34 4.78 27.37
CA LYS A 112 -2.38 3.33 27.61
C LYS A 112 -3.75 2.74 27.28
N ALA A 113 -4.84 3.40 27.67
CA ALA A 113 -6.19 2.96 27.37
C ALA A 113 -6.42 2.91 25.84
N LEU A 114 -5.99 3.93 25.10
CA LEU A 114 -6.05 3.94 23.64
C LEU A 114 -5.22 2.81 23.02
N ALA A 115 -3.99 2.60 23.48
CA ALA A 115 -3.13 1.53 23.00
C ALA A 115 -3.77 0.15 23.21
N SER A 116 -4.34 -0.08 24.41
CA SER A 116 -5.07 -1.31 24.73
C SER A 116 -6.33 -1.49 23.88
N PHE A 117 -7.06 -0.40 23.60
CA PHE A 117 -8.22 -0.45 22.71
C PHE A 117 -7.82 -0.81 21.27
N ILE A 118 -6.78 -0.19 20.71
CA ILE A 118 -6.32 -0.46 19.35
C ILE A 118 -5.89 -1.92 19.18
N THR A 119 -5.29 -2.52 20.21
CA THR A 119 -4.85 -3.92 20.21
C THR A 119 -5.92 -4.91 20.68
N SER A 120 -7.13 -4.47 20.97
CA SER A 120 -8.23 -5.33 21.41
C SER A 120 -8.73 -6.25 20.30
N PRO A 121 -9.34 -7.41 20.63
CA PRO A 121 -9.93 -8.31 19.62
C PRO A 121 -10.93 -7.62 18.68
N THR A 122 -11.72 -6.69 19.20
CA THR A 122 -12.67 -5.90 18.40
C THR A 122 -11.97 -5.03 17.38
N SER A 123 -10.93 -4.29 17.79
CA SER A 123 -10.15 -3.44 16.88
C SER A 123 -9.38 -4.27 15.84
N ILE A 124 -8.82 -5.40 16.26
CA ILE A 124 -8.16 -6.35 15.36
C ILE A 124 -9.13 -6.88 14.29
N ALA A 125 -10.36 -7.23 14.66
CA ALA A 125 -11.36 -7.68 13.69
C ALA A 125 -11.68 -6.59 12.65
N VAL A 126 -11.80 -5.33 13.08
CA VAL A 126 -11.98 -4.20 12.17
C VAL A 126 -10.77 -4.00 11.27
N MET A 127 -9.55 -4.07 11.81
CA MET A 127 -8.32 -3.96 11.01
C MET A 127 -8.27 -5.06 9.93
N LYS A 128 -8.54 -6.31 10.30
CA LYS A 128 -8.58 -7.44 9.34
C LYS A 128 -9.61 -7.21 8.22
N SER A 129 -10.80 -6.68 8.54
CA SER A 129 -11.80 -6.35 7.53
C SER A 129 -11.36 -5.23 6.57
N LYS A 130 -10.37 -4.43 6.97
CA LYS A 130 -9.75 -3.36 6.17
C LYS A 130 -8.44 -3.79 5.50
N GLY A 131 -8.13 -5.08 5.48
CA GLY A 131 -6.97 -5.61 4.77
C GLY A 131 -5.65 -5.51 5.54
N PHE A 132 -5.69 -5.23 6.85
CA PHE A 132 -4.50 -5.36 7.69
C PHE A 132 -4.25 -6.83 8.05
N ASP A 133 -2.98 -7.21 8.04
CA ASP A 133 -2.51 -8.46 8.63
C ASP A 133 -2.26 -8.17 10.13
N ALA A 134 -3.17 -8.57 10.98
CA ALA A 134 -3.05 -8.37 12.43
C ALA A 134 -2.76 -9.72 13.10
N PRO A 135 -1.94 -9.72 14.17
CA PRO A 135 -1.58 -10.93 14.91
C PRO A 135 -2.78 -11.67 15.50
#